data_6cceb45f34770addeb4320101bcca7b4
#
_entry.id   6cceb45f34770addeb4320101bcca7b4
#
_cell.length_a   1.000
_cell.length_b   1.000
_cell.length_c   1.000
_cell.angle_alpha   90.00
_cell.angle_beta   90.00
_cell.angle_gamma   90.00
#
_symmetry.space_group_name_H-M   'P 1'
#
loop_
_entity.id
_entity.type
_entity.pdbx_description
1 polymer ?
#
loop_
_entity_poly.entity_id
_entity_poly.type
_entity_poly.pdbx_seq_one_letter_code
_entity_poly.pdbx_strand_id
1 'polypeptide(L)'
;MKKKKREYQSSELVKSFARIYGFEDKLIAFEIKDFLEDYLDESLFQEIIGVNLKDKTVIIKISSPLLKNDFKMRKSFYLKKFQDKFGEEKFNDLLIL
;
A
#
# COMPACT_ATOMS: atom_id res chain seq x y z
N MET A 1 -10.85 -3.01 18.79
CA MET A 1 -11.00 -2.94 18.00
C MET A 1 -10.43 -2.29 17.34
N LYS A 2 -10.30 -2.15 17.03
CA LYS A 2 -9.72 -1.46 16.51
C LYS A 2 -9.85 -1.12 15.23
N LYS A 3 -10.34 -1.56 14.48
CA LYS A 3 -10.42 -1.27 13.24
C LYS A 3 -11.42 -0.33 12.98
N LYS A 4 -11.23 0.72 12.33
CA LYS A 4 -12.18 1.62 12.07
C LYS A 4 -12.69 1.42 10.76
N LYS A 5 -13.81 1.80 10.46
CA LYS A 5 -14.34 1.71 9.28
C LYS A 5 -13.95 2.70 8.37
N ARG A 6 -13.66 2.45 7.20
CA ARG A 6 -13.32 3.41 6.23
C ARG A 6 -14.42 3.50 5.28
N GLU A 7 -15.00 4.65 5.20
CA GLU A 7 -16.07 4.81 4.37
C GLU A 7 -15.84 5.45 3.13
N TYR A 8 -14.74 5.92 2.85
CA TYR A 8 -14.60 6.72 1.73
C TYR A 8 -14.24 6.06 0.56
N GLN A 9 -13.65 5.11 0.80
CA GLN A 9 -12.92 4.71 -0.08
C GLN A 9 -13.32 4.33 -1.33
N SER A 10 -14.16 3.76 -1.55
CA SER A 10 -14.46 3.30 -2.79
C SER A 10 -15.24 4.12 -3.65
N SER A 11 -15.51 5.29 -3.27
CA SER A 11 -16.38 6.09 -4.00
C SER A 11 -15.85 6.43 -5.37
N GLU A 12 -16.66 6.40 -6.38
CA GLU A 12 -16.30 6.82 -7.71
C GLU A 12 -15.94 8.28 -7.72
N LEU A 13 -16.56 9.04 -6.87
CA LEU A 13 -16.28 10.46 -6.77
C LEU A 13 -14.86 10.69 -6.33
N VAL A 14 -14.39 9.94 -5.33
CA VAL A 14 -13.03 10.08 -4.85
C VAL A 14 -12.05 9.70 -5.94
N LYS A 15 -12.34 8.65 -6.69
CA LYS A 15 -11.46 8.22 -7.75
C LYS A 15 -11.40 9.25 -8.88
N SER A 16 -12.54 9.82 -9.22
CA SER A 16 -12.59 10.82 -10.26
C SER A 16 -11.82 12.06 -9.84
N PHE A 17 -11.98 12.46 -8.59
CA PHE A 17 -11.30 13.61 -8.05
C PHE A 17 -9.79 13.39 -8.11
N ALA A 18 -9.34 12.21 -7.70
CA ALA A 18 -7.92 11.89 -7.72
C ALA A 18 -7.37 11.95 -9.14
N ARG A 19 -8.15 11.47 -10.10
CA ARG A 19 -7.69 11.47 -11.48
C ARG A 19 -7.57 12.88 -12.02
N ILE A 20 -8.56 13.70 -11.74
CA ILE A 20 -8.55 15.07 -12.22
C ILE A 20 -7.39 15.89 -11.67
N TYR A 21 -7.05 15.68 -10.42
CA TYR A 21 -6.01 16.44 -9.78
C TYR A 21 -4.66 15.74 -9.69
N GLY A 22 -4.54 14.61 -10.32
CA GLY A 22 -3.24 13.93 -10.34
C GLY A 22 -2.84 13.26 -9.05
N PHE A 23 -3.80 12.83 -8.23
CA PHE A 23 -3.50 12.18 -7.00
C PHE A 23 -3.63 10.68 -7.09
N GLU A 24 -3.79 10.11 -8.25
CA GLU A 24 -4.07 8.69 -8.35
C GLU A 24 -3.03 7.83 -7.66
N ASP A 25 -1.75 8.14 -7.86
CA ASP A 25 -0.70 7.34 -7.25
C ASP A 25 -0.71 7.50 -5.73
N LYS A 26 -1.00 8.70 -5.25
CA LYS A 26 -1.06 8.92 -3.82
C LYS A 26 -2.25 8.20 -3.21
N LEU A 27 -3.35 8.16 -3.92
CA LEU A 27 -4.54 7.47 -3.45
C LEU A 27 -4.27 5.97 -3.35
N ILE A 28 -3.62 5.40 -4.36
CA ILE A 28 -3.31 3.98 -4.35
C ILE A 28 -2.34 3.66 -3.22
N ALA A 29 -1.32 4.51 -3.03
CA ALA A 29 -0.37 4.30 -1.95
C ALA A 29 -1.07 4.33 -0.60
N PHE A 30 -2.03 5.22 -0.43
CA PHE A 30 -2.78 5.32 0.80
C PHE A 30 -3.62 4.05 1.01
N GLU A 31 -4.22 3.55 -0.06
CA GLU A 31 -5.03 2.34 0.03
C GLU A 31 -4.17 1.12 0.34
N ILE A 32 -2.95 1.08 -0.18
CA ILE A 32 -2.03 0.00 0.14
C ILE A 32 -1.67 0.05 1.62
N LYS A 33 -1.46 1.25 2.15
CA LYS A 33 -1.13 1.39 3.55
C LYS A 33 -2.31 0.94 4.42
N ASP A 34 -3.53 1.26 4.00
CA ASP A 34 -4.71 0.80 4.70
C ASP A 34 -4.80 -0.71 4.68
N PHE A 35 -4.50 -1.31 3.55
CA PHE A 35 -4.53 -2.75 3.42
C PHE A 35 -3.51 -3.37 4.38
N LEU A 36 -2.32 -2.79 4.48
CA LEU A 36 -1.29 -3.32 5.37
C LEU A 36 -1.70 -3.16 6.84
N GLU A 37 -2.41 -2.10 7.15
CA GLU A 37 -2.88 -1.89 8.51
C GLU A 37 -3.83 -3.02 8.91
N ASP A 38 -4.66 -3.47 7.98
CA ASP A 38 -5.58 -4.55 8.28
C ASP A 38 -4.91 -5.91 8.23
N TYR A 39 -3.88 -6.05 7.41
CA TYR A 39 -3.24 -7.32 7.21
C TYR A 39 -2.20 -7.65 8.28
N LEU A 40 -1.46 -6.67 8.75
CA LEU A 40 -0.42 -6.88 9.72
C LEU A 40 -0.93 -6.65 11.15
N ASP A 41 -0.26 -7.22 12.12
CA ASP A 41 -0.57 -6.95 13.51
C ASP A 41 -0.26 -5.50 13.73
N GLU A 42 -0.87 -4.92 14.73
CA GLU A 42 -0.65 -3.54 15.07
C GLU A 42 0.82 -3.26 15.35
N SER A 43 1.48 -4.16 16.05
CA SER A 43 2.88 -3.97 16.37
C SER A 43 3.77 -3.98 15.12
N LEU A 44 3.42 -4.77 14.13
CA LEU A 44 4.18 -4.80 12.90
C LEU A 44 3.86 -3.59 12.05
N PHE A 45 2.60 -3.20 12.01
CA PHE A 45 2.21 -2.07 11.20
C PHE A 45 2.89 -0.79 11.67
N GLN A 46 3.17 -0.67 12.95
CA GLN A 46 3.86 0.49 13.47
C GLN A 46 5.24 0.65 12.86
N GLU A 47 5.81 -0.41 12.32
CA GLU A 47 7.13 -0.34 11.71
C GLU A 47 7.08 0.16 10.28
N ILE A 48 5.89 0.31 9.72
CA ILE A 48 5.77 0.83 8.35
C ILE A 48 5.79 2.35 8.44
N ILE A 49 6.85 2.96 7.95
CA ILE A 49 7.02 4.39 8.02
C ILE A 49 6.21 5.09 6.94
N GLY A 50 6.14 4.50 5.78
CA GLY A 50 5.39 5.12 4.71
C GLY A 50 5.27 4.23 3.49
N VAL A 51 4.33 4.55 2.63
CA VAL A 51 4.11 3.83 1.39
C VAL A 51 3.95 4.88 0.29
N ASN A 52 4.62 4.65 -0.83
CA ASN A 52 4.52 5.54 -1.98
C ASN A 52 4.37 4.72 -3.24
N LEU A 53 3.91 5.33 -4.29
CA LEU A 53 3.85 4.69 -5.59
C LEU A 53 4.47 5.67 -6.57
N LYS A 54 5.49 5.22 -7.29
CA LYS A 54 6.14 6.07 -8.26
C LYS A 54 6.60 5.21 -9.42
N ASP A 55 6.28 5.61 -10.63
CA ASP A 55 6.68 4.90 -11.85
C ASP A 55 6.32 3.42 -11.76
N LYS A 56 5.13 3.14 -11.31
CA LYS A 56 4.60 1.78 -11.19
C LYS A 56 5.38 0.91 -10.21
N THR A 57 6.12 1.53 -9.30
CA THR A 57 6.82 0.80 -8.26
C THR A 57 6.24 1.20 -6.91
N VAL A 58 5.80 0.23 -6.15
CA VAL A 58 5.32 0.49 -4.79
C VAL A 58 6.56 0.55 -3.90
N ILE A 59 6.71 1.64 -3.16
CA ILE A 59 7.86 1.83 -2.29
C ILE A 59 7.38 1.83 -0.87
N ILE A 60 7.87 0.89 -0.08
CA ILE A 60 7.47 0.78 1.32
C ILE A 60 8.70 1.01 2.19
N LYS A 61 8.62 1.99 3.07
CA LYS A 61 9.73 2.28 3.96
C LYS A 61 9.43 1.67 5.31
N ILE A 62 10.34 0.87 5.81
CA ILE A 62 10.14 0.10 7.03
C ILE A 62 11.27 0.37 8.00
N SER A 63 10.95 0.60 9.28
CA SER A 63 11.98 0.89 10.26
C SER A 63 12.62 -0.38 10.83
N SER A 64 11.87 -1.45 10.97
CA SER A 64 12.39 -2.67 11.57
C SER A 64 13.22 -3.47 10.59
N PRO A 65 14.47 -3.80 10.90
CA PRO A 65 15.28 -4.62 10.01
C PRO A 65 14.68 -6.00 9.78
N LEU A 66 14.05 -6.58 10.79
CA LEU A 66 13.45 -7.89 10.65
C LEU A 66 12.28 -7.85 9.69
N LEU A 67 11.41 -6.90 9.86
CA LEU A 67 10.24 -6.78 8.99
C LEU A 67 10.66 -6.41 7.58
N LYS A 68 11.67 -5.54 7.47
CA LYS A 68 12.19 -5.13 6.18
C LYS A 68 12.71 -6.36 5.42
N ASN A 69 13.45 -7.20 6.12
CA ASN A 69 14.00 -8.39 5.51
C ASN A 69 12.90 -9.36 5.10
N ASP A 70 11.88 -9.50 5.92
CA ASP A 70 10.75 -10.36 5.60
C ASP A 70 10.05 -9.90 4.33
N PHE A 71 9.83 -8.60 4.19
CA PHE A 71 9.19 -8.07 3.01
C PHE A 71 10.07 -8.29 1.77
N LYS A 72 11.38 -8.15 1.93
CA LYS A 72 12.28 -8.35 0.80
C LYS A 72 12.27 -9.80 0.37
N MET A 73 12.24 -10.72 1.32
CA MET A 73 12.24 -12.13 0.99
C MET A 73 10.92 -12.56 0.39
N ARG A 74 9.84 -11.91 0.75
CA ARG A 74 8.53 -12.26 0.24
C ARG A 74 8.00 -11.22 -0.73
N LYS A 75 8.89 -10.58 -1.43
CA LYS A 75 8.54 -9.51 -2.34
C LYS A 75 7.50 -9.90 -3.38
N SER A 76 7.67 -11.04 -4.00
CA SER A 76 6.72 -11.50 -5.01
C SER A 76 5.34 -11.74 -4.41
N PHE A 77 5.31 -12.27 -3.21
CA PHE A 77 4.06 -12.54 -2.53
C PHE A 77 3.30 -11.25 -2.27
N TYR A 78 3.97 -10.23 -1.75
CA TYR A 78 3.31 -8.97 -1.45
C TYR A 78 2.91 -8.24 -2.74
N LEU A 79 3.78 -8.26 -3.73
CA LEU A 79 3.46 -7.61 -5.00
C LEU A 79 2.21 -8.22 -5.61
N LYS A 80 2.11 -9.56 -5.58
CA LYS A 80 0.97 -10.20 -6.13
C LYS A 80 -0.30 -9.88 -5.35
N LYS A 81 -0.20 -9.79 -4.03
CA LYS A 81 -1.35 -9.45 -3.23
C LYS A 81 -1.85 -8.06 -3.58
N PHE A 82 -0.93 -7.13 -3.77
CA PHE A 82 -1.31 -5.76 -4.12
C PHE A 82 -1.92 -5.74 -5.53
N GLN A 83 -1.35 -6.50 -6.45
CA GLN A 83 -1.88 -6.53 -7.81
C GLN A 83 -3.26 -7.17 -7.85
N ASP A 84 -3.49 -8.19 -7.06
CA ASP A 84 -4.77 -8.86 -7.02
C ASP A 84 -5.83 -7.93 -6.44
N LYS A 85 -5.45 -7.09 -5.49
CA LYS A 85 -6.42 -6.24 -4.84
C LYS A 85 -6.63 -4.92 -5.58
N PHE A 86 -5.59 -4.36 -6.15
CA PHE A 86 -5.67 -3.02 -6.73
C PHE A 86 -5.54 -2.97 -8.25
N GLY A 87 -5.16 -4.05 -8.87
CA GLY A 87 -5.06 -4.10 -10.33
C GLY A 87 -3.64 -4.33 -10.79
N GLU A 88 -3.44 -5.25 -11.71
CA GLU A 88 -2.11 -5.58 -12.17
C GLU A 88 -1.48 -4.44 -12.95
N GLU A 89 -2.29 -3.64 -13.57
CA GLU A 89 -1.74 -2.57 -14.39
C GLU A 89 -1.27 -1.38 -13.56
N LYS A 90 -1.59 -1.36 -12.27
CA LYS A 90 -1.24 -0.21 -11.45
C LYS A 90 0.22 -0.18 -11.05
N PHE A 91 0.81 -1.34 -10.86
CA PHE A 91 2.22 -1.38 -10.51
C PHE A 91 2.79 -2.73 -10.89
N ASN A 92 4.09 -2.76 -11.12
CA ASN A 92 4.74 -3.97 -11.56
C ASN A 92 5.99 -4.27 -10.73
N ASP A 93 6.28 -3.50 -9.70
CA ASP A 93 7.45 -3.77 -8.88
C ASP A 93 7.22 -3.26 -7.46
N LEU A 94 8.05 -3.72 -6.55
CA LEU A 94 7.95 -3.37 -5.14
C LEU A 94 9.37 -3.12 -4.65
N LEU A 95 9.58 -2.00 -3.98
CA LEU A 95 10.88 -1.66 -3.43
C LEU A 95 10.73 -1.46 -1.94
N ILE A 96 11.59 -2.07 -1.16
CA ILE A 96 11.55 -1.96 0.30
C ILE A 96 12.77 -1.16 0.75
N LEU A 97 12.53 -0.10 1.48
CA LEU A 97 13.61 0.77 1.95
C LEU A 97 13.79 0.73 3.46
#